data_6d3540814082137db1f3900258ab2805
#
_entry.id   6d3540814082137db1f3900258ab2805
#
_cell.length_a   1.000
_cell.length_b   1.000
_cell.length_c   1.000
_cell.angle_alpha   90.00
_cell.angle_beta   90.00
_cell.angle_gamma   90.00
#
_symmetry.space_group_name_H-M   'P 1'
#
loop_
_entity.id
_entity.type
_entity.pdbx_description
1 polymer ?
#
loop_
_entity_poly.entity_id
_entity_poly.type
_entity_poly.pdbx_seq_one_letter_code
_entity_poly.pdbx_strand_id
1 'polypeptide(L)'
;MRTVFGIDVSKASSEVAILVNGERVHGYTMPNDIIGFSRLMEDLKTVSNPEIIFEATGVYSRRLQAFLEENSYDYTRLNPLEAKKQLDRLRVRKTDKIDAEKLASSQFVLNRKPTYVQEEVYQNLHDLSRFYQNLTEDIVRTKNRLHKVLQVAFPEIENLLSTPTGEQYWNLVSIFPTKHWVLELSEVELKEAIRNSTSKRISENRVGNLTEKLVGLAKQSYAGISKTSPMVEEVKYDAQELIRLTNRREQVLQQLIALAEPLPEYKILLSIPGIAETTATSIIGELGDIRRFKSANQINAFIGIDLKHYESGDFLGQEHITKRGNPYARKILYKCIHNIASASHTNPCHIADFYEKRKRQSQITSTKPHTIASIHRLIRTMYYLIMHNKLYDYSLAQSH
;
A
#
# COMPACT_ATOMS: atom_id res chain seq x y z
N MET A 1 -25.84 6.11 -34.23
CA MET A 1 -26.45 6.78 -33.08
C MET A 1 -25.51 6.53 -31.90
N ARG A 2 -25.00 7.56 -31.24
CA ARG A 2 -24.05 7.43 -30.14
C ARG A 2 -24.81 7.51 -28.81
N THR A 3 -24.68 6.47 -27.98
CA THR A 3 -25.37 6.38 -26.70
C THR A 3 -24.38 6.25 -25.56
N VAL A 4 -24.52 7.12 -24.56
CA VAL A 4 -23.63 7.14 -23.37
C VAL A 4 -24.45 6.98 -22.11
N PHE A 5 -24.00 6.04 -21.25
CA PHE A 5 -24.52 5.77 -19.91
C PHE A 5 -23.59 6.43 -18.91
N GLY A 6 -24.05 7.50 -18.27
CA GLY A 6 -23.33 8.12 -17.13
C GLY A 6 -23.88 7.54 -15.82
N ILE A 7 -23.00 7.04 -14.98
CA ILE A 7 -23.40 6.39 -13.73
C ILE A 7 -22.70 7.07 -12.57
N ASP A 8 -23.47 7.69 -11.69
CA ASP A 8 -22.97 8.20 -10.41
C ASP A 8 -23.18 7.14 -9.33
N VAL A 9 -22.06 6.60 -8.83
CA VAL A 9 -22.06 5.44 -7.93
C VAL A 9 -21.97 5.89 -6.48
N SER A 10 -22.94 5.52 -5.67
CA SER A 10 -22.91 5.69 -4.22
C SER A 10 -22.94 4.32 -3.48
N LYS A 11 -23.05 4.33 -2.16
CA LYS A 11 -22.94 3.11 -1.34
C LYS A 11 -24.06 2.10 -1.62
N ALA A 12 -25.30 2.53 -1.61
CA ALA A 12 -26.49 1.65 -1.68
C ALA A 12 -27.12 1.63 -3.07
N SER A 13 -27.03 2.74 -3.79
CA SER A 13 -27.68 2.92 -5.09
C SER A 13 -26.79 3.71 -6.04
N SER A 14 -27.07 3.65 -7.32
CA SER A 14 -26.44 4.47 -8.35
C SER A 14 -27.48 5.19 -9.16
N GLU A 15 -27.16 6.42 -9.58
CA GLU A 15 -27.97 7.17 -10.55
C GLU A 15 -27.45 6.90 -11.95
N VAL A 16 -28.34 6.51 -12.84
CA VAL A 16 -28.05 6.27 -14.25
C VAL A 16 -28.67 7.36 -15.10
N ALA A 17 -27.89 7.95 -15.99
CA ALA A 17 -28.35 8.89 -17.01
C ALA A 17 -27.98 8.35 -18.40
N ILE A 18 -28.95 8.22 -19.29
CA ILE A 18 -28.76 7.73 -20.66
C ILE A 18 -28.91 8.92 -21.60
N LEU A 19 -27.86 9.23 -22.33
CA LEU A 19 -27.83 10.29 -23.33
C LEU A 19 -27.64 9.69 -24.72
N VAL A 20 -28.45 10.16 -25.65
CA VAL A 20 -28.36 9.80 -27.07
C VAL A 20 -28.00 11.06 -27.86
N ASN A 21 -26.89 11.03 -28.62
CA ASN A 21 -26.37 12.16 -29.37
C ASN A 21 -26.23 13.46 -28.53
N GLY A 22 -26.02 13.33 -27.22
CA GLY A 22 -25.85 14.45 -26.27
C GLY A 22 -27.13 14.91 -25.58
N GLU A 23 -28.30 14.40 -25.94
CA GLU A 23 -29.56 14.70 -25.31
C GLU A 23 -29.97 13.60 -24.34
N ARG A 24 -30.45 13.98 -23.13
CA ARG A 24 -30.93 13.03 -22.14
C ARG A 24 -32.26 12.44 -22.56
N VAL A 25 -32.28 11.12 -22.76
CA VAL A 25 -33.50 10.39 -23.14
C VAL A 25 -34.12 9.64 -21.97
N HIS A 26 -33.29 9.18 -21.02
CA HIS A 26 -33.79 8.42 -19.86
C HIS A 26 -32.84 8.60 -18.65
N GLY A 27 -33.33 8.23 -17.48
CA GLY A 27 -32.54 8.18 -16.26
C GLY A 27 -33.34 7.64 -15.09
N TYR A 28 -32.65 6.90 -14.21
CA TYR A 28 -33.25 6.25 -13.05
C TYR A 28 -32.22 6.01 -11.95
N THR A 29 -32.76 5.76 -10.76
CA THR A 29 -31.98 5.24 -9.64
C THR A 29 -32.04 3.73 -9.66
N MET A 30 -30.90 3.04 -9.53
CA MET A 30 -30.84 1.59 -9.37
C MET A 30 -30.18 1.21 -8.04
N PRO A 31 -30.61 0.16 -7.34
CA PRO A 31 -29.85 -0.40 -6.23
C PRO A 31 -28.55 -1.04 -6.75
N ASN A 32 -27.50 -1.03 -5.92
CA ASN A 32 -26.22 -1.65 -6.28
C ASN A 32 -26.21 -3.14 -5.93
N ASP A 33 -27.16 -3.88 -6.50
CA ASP A 33 -27.37 -5.32 -6.34
C ASP A 33 -27.76 -5.99 -7.66
N ILE A 34 -28.09 -7.27 -7.61
CA ILE A 34 -28.44 -8.06 -8.80
C ILE A 34 -29.67 -7.49 -9.53
N ILE A 35 -30.64 -6.92 -8.79
CA ILE A 35 -31.88 -6.35 -9.38
C ILE A 35 -31.55 -5.11 -10.19
N GLY A 36 -30.76 -4.18 -9.59
CA GLY A 36 -30.35 -2.95 -10.28
C GLY A 36 -29.45 -3.22 -11.47
N PHE A 37 -28.49 -4.16 -11.33
CA PHE A 37 -27.60 -4.53 -12.43
C PHE A 37 -28.34 -5.31 -13.55
N SER A 38 -29.35 -6.11 -13.23
CA SER A 38 -30.21 -6.74 -14.25
C SER A 38 -30.95 -5.70 -15.09
N ARG A 39 -31.50 -4.66 -14.46
CA ARG A 39 -32.11 -3.55 -15.16
C ARG A 39 -31.13 -2.80 -16.06
N LEU A 40 -29.93 -2.50 -15.54
CA LEU A 40 -28.88 -1.88 -16.36
C LEU A 40 -28.52 -2.75 -17.57
N MET A 41 -28.46 -4.07 -17.38
CA MET A 41 -28.21 -5.04 -18.46
C MET A 41 -29.26 -4.98 -19.55
N GLU A 42 -30.55 -4.89 -19.19
CA GLU A 42 -31.62 -4.77 -20.14
C GLU A 42 -31.44 -3.53 -21.02
N ASP A 43 -31.13 -2.37 -20.41
CA ASP A 43 -30.90 -1.14 -21.16
C ASP A 43 -29.65 -1.24 -22.05
N LEU A 44 -28.53 -1.79 -21.54
CA LEU A 44 -27.28 -1.96 -22.30
C LEU A 44 -27.49 -2.84 -23.54
N LYS A 45 -28.30 -3.90 -23.44
CA LYS A 45 -28.63 -4.80 -24.57
C LYS A 45 -29.41 -4.13 -25.69
N THR A 46 -30.11 -3.04 -25.41
CA THR A 46 -30.83 -2.29 -26.44
C THR A 46 -29.96 -1.48 -27.37
N VAL A 47 -28.67 -1.33 -27.01
CA VAL A 47 -27.70 -0.46 -27.71
C VAL A 47 -26.57 -1.30 -28.28
N SER A 48 -26.23 -1.12 -29.56
CA SER A 48 -25.19 -1.91 -30.24
C SER A 48 -23.78 -1.66 -29.69
N ASN A 49 -23.46 -0.42 -29.32
CA ASN A 49 -22.15 -0.02 -28.79
C ASN A 49 -22.35 0.99 -27.65
N PRO A 50 -22.76 0.57 -26.46
CA PRO A 50 -22.95 1.48 -25.33
C PRO A 50 -21.60 2.00 -24.82
N GLU A 51 -21.46 3.31 -24.68
CA GLU A 51 -20.36 3.91 -23.94
C GLU A 51 -20.79 4.08 -22.47
N ILE A 52 -20.03 3.54 -21.55
CA ILE A 52 -20.34 3.57 -20.10
C ILE A 52 -19.27 4.39 -19.39
N ILE A 53 -19.70 5.36 -18.58
CA ILE A 53 -18.77 6.22 -17.83
C ILE A 53 -19.23 6.39 -16.38
N PHE A 54 -18.31 6.21 -15.44
CA PHE A 54 -18.58 6.43 -14.02
C PHE A 54 -17.33 6.97 -13.28
N GLU A 55 -17.57 7.55 -12.11
CA GLU A 55 -16.48 8.00 -11.24
C GLU A 55 -15.98 6.86 -10.34
N ALA A 56 -14.68 6.81 -10.09
CA ALA A 56 -14.05 5.86 -9.16
C ALA A 56 -14.33 6.27 -7.70
N THR A 57 -15.49 5.87 -7.16
CA THR A 57 -15.92 6.13 -5.79
C THR A 57 -15.38 5.08 -4.79
N GLY A 58 -14.10 4.78 -4.87
CA GLY A 58 -13.41 3.83 -4.00
C GLY A 58 -13.98 2.41 -4.12
N VAL A 59 -14.30 1.80 -2.97
CA VAL A 59 -14.80 0.41 -2.94
C VAL A 59 -16.20 0.24 -3.54
N TYR A 60 -17.01 1.30 -3.58
CA TYR A 60 -18.40 1.22 -4.03
C TYR A 60 -18.51 0.98 -5.53
N SER A 61 -17.61 1.54 -6.34
CA SER A 61 -17.61 1.33 -7.79
C SER A 61 -17.10 -0.05 -8.22
N ARG A 62 -16.46 -0.83 -7.33
CA ARG A 62 -15.92 -2.17 -7.67
C ARG A 62 -17.00 -3.17 -8.09
N ARG A 63 -18.20 -3.11 -7.50
CA ARG A 63 -19.31 -4.02 -7.85
C ARG A 63 -19.82 -3.75 -9.27
N LEU A 64 -19.98 -2.47 -9.62
CA LEU A 64 -20.35 -2.08 -10.99
C LEU A 64 -19.26 -2.46 -11.98
N GLN A 65 -17.99 -2.23 -11.62
CA GLN A 65 -16.86 -2.61 -12.47
C GLN A 65 -16.86 -4.11 -12.74
N ALA A 66 -16.94 -4.96 -11.70
CA ALA A 66 -16.99 -6.42 -11.85
C ALA A 66 -18.16 -6.85 -12.74
N PHE A 67 -19.35 -6.30 -12.53
CA PHE A 67 -20.52 -6.59 -13.36
C PHE A 67 -20.27 -6.26 -14.84
N LEU A 68 -19.66 -5.12 -15.16
CA LEU A 68 -19.37 -4.74 -16.54
C LEU A 68 -18.30 -5.64 -17.17
N GLU A 69 -17.26 -5.98 -16.44
CA GLU A 69 -16.17 -6.87 -16.87
C GLU A 69 -16.67 -8.30 -17.12
N GLU A 70 -17.46 -8.87 -16.21
CA GLU A 70 -18.08 -10.20 -16.35
C GLU A 70 -18.98 -10.30 -17.58
N ASN A 71 -19.60 -9.19 -17.97
CA ASN A 71 -20.48 -9.13 -19.14
C ASN A 71 -19.80 -8.54 -20.39
N SER A 72 -18.48 -8.39 -20.36
CA SER A 72 -17.65 -7.93 -21.50
C SER A 72 -18.04 -6.54 -22.05
N TYR A 73 -18.45 -5.63 -21.18
CA TYR A 73 -18.71 -4.24 -21.53
C TYR A 73 -17.49 -3.37 -21.27
N ASP A 74 -17.08 -2.61 -22.26
CA ASP A 74 -16.10 -1.55 -22.11
C ASP A 74 -16.68 -0.38 -21.30
N TYR A 75 -15.84 0.22 -20.44
CA TYR A 75 -16.23 1.35 -19.63
C TYR A 75 -15.10 2.36 -19.44
N THR A 76 -15.45 3.60 -19.16
CA THR A 76 -14.52 4.67 -18.77
C THR A 76 -14.69 4.99 -17.30
N ARG A 77 -13.66 4.68 -16.49
CA ARG A 77 -13.62 5.00 -15.06
C ARG A 77 -12.83 6.27 -14.82
N LEU A 78 -13.47 7.33 -14.38
CA LEU A 78 -12.84 8.61 -14.11
C LEU A 78 -12.20 8.67 -12.73
N ASN A 79 -11.04 9.33 -12.67
CA ASN A 79 -10.47 9.74 -11.39
C ASN A 79 -11.35 10.85 -10.78
N PRO A 80 -11.67 10.82 -9.46
CA PRO A 80 -12.49 11.84 -8.79
C PRO A 80 -11.98 13.27 -8.97
N LEU A 81 -10.66 13.47 -8.99
CA LEU A 81 -10.07 14.79 -9.24
C LEU A 81 -10.27 15.28 -10.68
N GLU A 82 -10.25 14.37 -11.62
CA GLU A 82 -10.53 14.68 -13.04
C GLU A 82 -12.01 15.00 -13.21
N ALA A 83 -12.88 14.14 -12.68
CA ALA A 83 -14.31 14.35 -12.69
C ALA A 83 -14.67 15.72 -12.10
N LYS A 84 -14.17 16.05 -10.91
CA LYS A 84 -14.43 17.35 -10.28
C LYS A 84 -14.02 18.53 -11.15
N LYS A 85 -12.80 18.51 -11.71
CA LYS A 85 -12.30 19.63 -12.55
C LYS A 85 -13.11 19.86 -13.83
N GLN A 86 -13.64 18.76 -14.39
CA GLN A 86 -14.36 18.82 -15.67
C GLN A 86 -15.86 19.07 -15.48
N LEU A 87 -16.40 18.70 -14.32
CA LEU A 87 -17.82 18.82 -14.00
C LEU A 87 -18.17 20.13 -13.27
N ASP A 88 -17.17 20.84 -12.69
CA ASP A 88 -17.39 22.13 -12.02
C ASP A 88 -17.74 23.21 -13.05
N ARG A 89 -19.01 23.66 -13.04
CA ARG A 89 -19.53 24.83 -13.76
C ARG A 89 -19.85 25.93 -12.76
N LEU A 90 -19.89 27.18 -13.23
CA LEU A 90 -20.12 28.40 -12.44
C LEU A 90 -21.41 28.45 -11.59
N ARG A 91 -22.40 27.56 -11.86
CA ARG A 91 -23.62 27.43 -11.04
C ARG A 91 -23.76 25.99 -10.55
N VAL A 92 -23.62 25.80 -9.25
CA VAL A 92 -23.61 24.49 -8.61
C VAL A 92 -25.01 24.14 -8.06
N ARG A 93 -25.81 23.46 -8.87
CA ARG A 93 -26.82 22.55 -8.31
C ARG A 93 -26.20 21.16 -8.30
N LYS A 94 -25.98 20.60 -7.12
CA LYS A 94 -25.41 19.26 -6.96
C LYS A 94 -26.51 18.29 -6.55
N THR A 95 -26.82 17.35 -7.42
CA THR A 95 -27.64 16.16 -7.15
C THR A 95 -27.05 15.00 -7.94
N ASP A 96 -27.13 13.80 -7.40
CA ASP A 96 -26.57 12.60 -8.03
C ASP A 96 -27.09 12.41 -9.48
N LYS A 97 -28.34 12.77 -9.74
CA LYS A 97 -28.93 12.79 -11.11
C LYS A 97 -28.21 13.73 -12.08
N ILE A 98 -27.87 14.92 -11.60
CA ILE A 98 -27.14 15.91 -12.39
C ILE A 98 -25.69 15.46 -12.59
N ASP A 99 -25.08 14.81 -11.61
CA ASP A 99 -23.72 14.35 -11.71
C ASP A 99 -23.61 13.16 -12.68
N ALA A 100 -24.55 12.21 -12.69
CA ALA A 100 -24.63 11.16 -13.70
C ALA A 100 -24.79 11.73 -15.14
N GLU A 101 -25.67 12.73 -15.33
CA GLU A 101 -25.86 13.41 -16.62
C GLU A 101 -24.60 14.15 -17.08
N LYS A 102 -23.92 14.86 -16.18
CA LYS A 102 -22.66 15.52 -16.49
C LYS A 102 -21.54 14.53 -16.86
N LEU A 103 -21.44 13.39 -16.19
CA LEU A 103 -20.52 12.31 -16.55
C LEU A 103 -20.75 11.89 -18.00
N ALA A 104 -22.00 11.55 -18.36
CA ALA A 104 -22.35 11.17 -19.73
C ALA A 104 -22.04 12.30 -20.74
N SER A 105 -22.45 13.54 -20.46
CA SER A 105 -22.20 14.70 -21.31
C SER A 105 -20.70 14.93 -21.52
N SER A 106 -19.88 14.73 -20.50
CA SER A 106 -18.42 14.89 -20.58
C SER A 106 -17.77 13.91 -21.55
N GLN A 107 -18.37 12.74 -21.74
CA GLN A 107 -17.87 11.73 -22.68
C GLN A 107 -18.08 12.15 -24.14
N PHE A 108 -19.19 12.83 -24.46
CA PHE A 108 -19.40 13.39 -25.80
C PHE A 108 -18.34 14.45 -26.18
N VAL A 109 -17.93 15.27 -25.19
CA VAL A 109 -16.96 16.36 -25.41
C VAL A 109 -15.53 15.84 -25.52
N LEU A 110 -15.14 14.93 -24.61
CA LEU A 110 -13.75 14.52 -24.45
C LEU A 110 -13.39 13.20 -25.15
N ASN A 111 -14.40 12.46 -25.60
CA ASN A 111 -14.24 11.20 -26.34
C ASN A 111 -13.13 10.29 -25.78
N ARG A 112 -13.23 9.98 -24.46
CA ARG A 112 -12.21 9.20 -23.77
C ARG A 112 -12.23 7.75 -24.23
N LYS A 113 -11.05 7.15 -24.22
CA LYS A 113 -10.92 5.71 -24.49
C LYS A 113 -11.38 4.91 -23.27
N PRO A 114 -11.86 3.69 -23.48
CA PRO A 114 -12.15 2.76 -22.39
C PRO A 114 -10.98 2.61 -21.43
N THR A 115 -11.30 2.38 -20.16
CA THR A 115 -10.31 2.08 -19.13
C THR A 115 -9.65 0.74 -19.43
N TYR A 116 -8.33 0.71 -19.32
CA TYR A 116 -7.59 -0.54 -19.45
C TYR A 116 -7.95 -1.49 -18.29
N VAL A 117 -8.48 -2.65 -18.64
CA VAL A 117 -8.78 -3.73 -17.69
C VAL A 117 -7.51 -4.57 -17.54
N GLN A 118 -7.05 -4.72 -16.32
CA GLN A 118 -5.87 -5.53 -16.00
C GLN A 118 -6.26 -6.99 -15.83
N GLU A 119 -5.32 -7.90 -16.09
CA GLU A 119 -5.48 -9.30 -15.74
C GLU A 119 -5.72 -9.45 -14.22
N GLU A 120 -6.51 -10.45 -13.86
CA GLU A 120 -6.94 -10.71 -12.48
C GLU A 120 -5.75 -10.84 -11.51
N VAL A 121 -4.63 -11.41 -11.96
CA VAL A 121 -3.42 -11.57 -11.14
C VAL A 121 -2.92 -10.23 -10.58
N TYR A 122 -2.96 -9.15 -11.36
CA TYR A 122 -2.55 -7.82 -10.88
C TYR A 122 -3.53 -7.23 -9.88
N GLN A 123 -4.84 -7.51 -10.05
CA GLN A 123 -5.85 -7.09 -9.08
C GLN A 123 -5.68 -7.84 -7.75
N ASN A 124 -5.45 -9.15 -7.81
CA ASN A 124 -5.19 -9.97 -6.64
C ASN A 124 -3.91 -9.53 -5.90
N LEU A 125 -2.83 -9.23 -6.64
CA LEU A 125 -1.60 -8.68 -6.08
C LEU A 125 -1.84 -7.31 -5.42
N HIS A 126 -2.66 -6.45 -6.04
CA HIS A 126 -3.03 -5.16 -5.46
C HIS A 126 -3.75 -5.32 -4.12
N ASP A 127 -4.77 -6.16 -4.07
CA ASP A 127 -5.59 -6.38 -2.87
C ASP A 127 -4.77 -7.00 -1.73
N LEU A 128 -3.93 -8.01 -2.04
CA LEU A 128 -3.02 -8.60 -1.06
C LEU A 128 -1.93 -7.62 -0.61
N SER A 129 -1.38 -6.80 -1.50
CA SER A 129 -0.40 -5.75 -1.13
C SER A 129 -1.00 -4.76 -0.14
N ARG A 130 -2.26 -4.34 -0.35
CA ARG A 130 -3.00 -3.49 0.58
C ARG A 130 -3.26 -4.17 1.92
N PHE A 131 -3.63 -5.45 1.89
CA PHE A 131 -3.80 -6.23 3.12
C PHE A 131 -2.48 -6.38 3.89
N TYR A 132 -1.37 -6.66 3.21
CA TYR A 132 -0.04 -6.69 3.83
C TYR A 132 0.33 -5.37 4.50
N GLN A 133 0.01 -4.24 3.85
CA GLN A 133 0.27 -2.91 4.41
C GLN A 133 -0.59 -2.62 5.63
N ASN A 134 -1.88 -2.98 5.60
CA ASN A 134 -2.79 -2.83 6.74
C ASN A 134 -2.28 -3.63 7.95
N LEU A 135 -1.89 -4.89 7.74
CA LEU A 135 -1.28 -5.72 8.80
C LEU A 135 0.00 -5.09 9.36
N THR A 136 0.82 -4.48 8.49
CA THR A 136 2.04 -3.79 8.93
C THR A 136 1.72 -2.58 9.80
N GLU A 137 0.69 -1.81 9.45
CA GLU A 137 0.23 -0.67 10.24
C GLU A 137 -0.41 -1.11 11.57
N ASP A 138 -1.16 -2.22 11.57
CA ASP A 138 -1.71 -2.81 12.80
C ASP A 138 -0.60 -3.28 13.75
N ILE A 139 0.45 -3.92 13.23
CA ILE A 139 1.63 -4.30 14.02
C ILE A 139 2.28 -3.07 14.66
N VAL A 140 2.43 -1.97 13.93
CA VAL A 140 3.01 -0.73 14.48
C VAL A 140 2.10 -0.14 15.57
N ARG A 141 0.80 -0.09 15.34
CA ARG A 141 -0.17 0.40 16.34
C ARG A 141 -0.14 -0.44 17.61
N THR A 142 -0.17 -1.76 17.46
CA THR A 142 -0.14 -2.70 18.61
C THR A 142 1.19 -2.63 19.36
N LYS A 143 2.33 -2.51 18.68
CA LYS A 143 3.63 -2.28 19.34
C LYS A 143 3.64 -1.01 20.19
N ASN A 144 3.08 0.08 19.67
CA ASN A 144 3.01 1.33 20.41
C ASN A 144 2.08 1.23 21.64
N ARG A 145 0.97 0.49 21.55
CA ARG A 145 0.11 0.20 22.69
C ARG A 145 0.83 -0.61 23.73
N LEU A 146 1.42 -1.75 23.34
CA LEU A 146 2.17 -2.61 24.22
C LEU A 146 3.30 -1.85 24.92
N HIS A 147 4.09 -1.07 24.18
CA HIS A 147 5.14 -0.23 24.77
C HIS A 147 4.57 0.70 25.87
N LYS A 148 3.47 1.41 25.54
CA LYS A 148 2.83 2.33 26.50
C LYS A 148 2.39 1.65 27.80
N VAL A 149 1.79 0.46 27.72
CA VAL A 149 1.33 -0.29 28.89
C VAL A 149 2.52 -0.85 29.66
N LEU A 150 3.55 -1.35 28.99
CA LEU A 150 4.79 -1.84 29.61
C LEU A 150 5.52 -0.74 30.42
N GLN A 151 5.47 0.53 29.98
CA GLN A 151 6.08 1.62 30.74
C GLN A 151 5.48 1.79 32.16
N VAL A 152 4.28 1.25 32.40
CA VAL A 152 3.62 1.25 33.71
C VAL A 152 3.75 -0.11 34.40
N ALA A 153 3.70 -1.21 33.63
CA ALA A 153 3.64 -2.56 34.18
C ALA A 153 5.03 -3.14 34.49
N PHE A 154 5.95 -3.12 33.53
CA PHE A 154 7.31 -3.67 33.62
C PHE A 154 8.19 -3.13 32.50
N PRO A 155 8.61 -1.86 32.52
CA PRO A 155 9.38 -1.24 31.42
C PRO A 155 10.75 -1.92 31.19
N GLU A 156 11.39 -2.44 32.23
CA GLU A 156 12.72 -3.02 32.17
C GLU A 156 12.77 -4.29 31.30
N ILE A 157 11.63 -4.98 31.07
CA ILE A 157 11.56 -6.18 30.23
C ILE A 157 11.97 -5.87 28.77
N GLU A 158 11.84 -4.64 28.32
CA GLU A 158 12.29 -4.20 26.99
C GLU A 158 13.81 -4.34 26.80
N ASN A 159 14.56 -4.40 27.90
CA ASN A 159 16.01 -4.59 27.89
C ASN A 159 16.43 -6.06 27.98
N LEU A 160 15.48 -7.00 28.11
CA LEU A 160 15.79 -8.43 28.27
C LEU A 160 16.53 -9.01 27.05
N LEU A 161 16.04 -8.71 25.84
CA LEU A 161 16.67 -9.11 24.59
C LEU A 161 17.31 -7.89 23.91
N SER A 162 18.30 -8.14 23.07
CA SER A 162 18.99 -7.07 22.29
C SER A 162 18.05 -6.31 21.36
N THR A 163 16.95 -6.97 20.94
CA THR A 163 15.92 -6.37 20.12
C THR A 163 14.56 -6.70 20.75
N PRO A 164 13.83 -5.70 21.26
CA PRO A 164 12.53 -5.90 21.92
C PRO A 164 11.41 -6.11 20.89
N THR A 165 11.63 -6.98 19.94
CA THR A 165 10.68 -7.33 18.89
C THR A 165 10.86 -8.81 18.50
N GLY A 166 9.81 -9.41 17.98
CA GLY A 166 9.82 -10.77 17.50
C GLY A 166 9.13 -11.72 18.46
N GLU A 167 8.84 -12.93 17.96
CA GLU A 167 7.99 -13.91 18.62
C GLU A 167 8.48 -14.26 20.04
N GLN A 168 9.77 -14.56 20.20
CA GLN A 168 10.33 -14.88 21.52
C GLN A 168 10.13 -13.76 22.54
N TYR A 169 10.35 -12.50 22.12
CA TYR A 169 10.17 -11.36 23.01
C TYR A 169 8.70 -11.23 23.45
N TRP A 170 7.78 -11.29 22.50
CA TRP A 170 6.35 -11.16 22.80
C TRP A 170 5.81 -12.33 23.60
N ASN A 171 6.30 -13.57 23.40
CA ASN A 171 6.00 -14.71 24.26
C ASN A 171 6.47 -14.44 25.69
N LEU A 172 7.70 -13.96 25.88
CA LEU A 172 8.22 -13.64 27.21
C LEU A 172 7.40 -12.53 27.89
N VAL A 173 7.01 -11.48 27.17
CA VAL A 173 6.14 -10.41 27.68
C VAL A 173 4.76 -10.93 28.06
N SER A 174 4.19 -11.84 27.27
CA SER A 174 2.89 -12.47 27.57
C SER A 174 2.97 -13.36 28.83
N ILE A 175 4.09 -14.08 29.03
CA ILE A 175 4.32 -14.92 30.19
C ILE A 175 4.62 -14.08 31.45
N PHE A 176 5.40 -13.01 31.29
CA PHE A 176 5.87 -12.15 32.38
C PHE A 176 5.37 -10.69 32.20
N PRO A 177 4.06 -10.44 32.27
CA PRO A 177 3.49 -9.12 32.04
C PRO A 177 3.82 -8.09 33.13
N THR A 178 4.26 -8.55 34.32
CA THR A 178 4.75 -7.71 35.43
C THR A 178 5.90 -8.40 36.16
N LYS A 179 6.69 -7.62 36.92
CA LYS A 179 7.77 -8.15 37.75
C LYS A 179 7.30 -9.22 38.75
N HIS A 180 6.06 -9.12 39.22
CA HIS A 180 5.51 -10.06 40.23
C HIS A 180 5.47 -11.50 39.72
N TRP A 181 5.12 -11.67 38.43
CA TRP A 181 5.09 -12.99 37.78
C TRP A 181 6.49 -13.59 37.64
N VAL A 182 7.54 -12.79 37.56
CA VAL A 182 8.93 -13.30 37.56
C VAL A 182 9.39 -13.68 38.94
N LEU A 183 9.09 -12.86 39.97
CA LEU A 183 9.62 -13.04 41.32
C LEU A 183 8.91 -14.13 42.12
N GLU A 184 7.76 -14.61 41.66
CA GLU A 184 7.01 -15.67 42.31
C GLU A 184 7.41 -17.09 41.83
N LEU A 185 8.09 -17.20 40.70
CA LEU A 185 8.50 -18.47 40.13
C LEU A 185 9.90 -18.89 40.63
N SER A 186 10.08 -20.19 40.76
CA SER A 186 11.39 -20.78 40.98
C SER A 186 12.29 -20.65 39.75
N GLU A 187 13.59 -20.78 39.96
CA GLU A 187 14.57 -20.74 38.85
C GLU A 187 14.30 -21.82 37.79
N VAL A 188 13.83 -22.99 38.20
CA VAL A 188 13.49 -24.11 37.30
C VAL A 188 12.31 -23.75 36.41
N GLU A 189 11.23 -23.19 36.98
CA GLU A 189 10.05 -22.74 36.24
C GLU A 189 10.37 -21.58 35.28
N LEU A 190 11.22 -20.64 35.71
CA LEU A 190 11.68 -19.55 34.84
C LEU A 190 12.47 -20.08 33.63
N LYS A 191 13.39 -21.02 33.85
CA LYS A 191 14.16 -21.66 32.78
C LYS A 191 13.26 -22.41 31.82
N GLU A 192 12.24 -23.09 32.29
CA GLU A 192 11.26 -23.81 31.48
C GLU A 192 10.42 -22.83 30.66
N ALA A 193 9.92 -21.75 31.26
CA ALA A 193 9.17 -20.69 30.57
C ALA A 193 10.00 -20.03 29.48
N ILE A 194 11.28 -19.76 29.70
CA ILE A 194 12.19 -19.21 28.71
C ILE A 194 12.43 -20.18 27.55
N ARG A 195 12.59 -21.48 27.81
CA ARG A 195 12.70 -22.49 26.74
C ARG A 195 11.44 -22.54 25.89
N ASN A 196 10.28 -22.49 26.50
CA ASN A 196 8.98 -22.57 25.86
C ASN A 196 8.58 -21.26 25.14
N SER A 197 9.32 -20.17 25.37
CA SER A 197 9.05 -18.87 24.69
C SER A 197 9.43 -18.86 23.22
N THR A 198 10.15 -19.87 22.74
CA THR A 198 10.60 -19.95 21.35
C THR A 198 10.53 -21.39 20.83
N SER A 199 10.14 -21.55 19.57
CA SER A 199 10.23 -22.83 18.86
C SER A 199 11.65 -23.20 18.41
N LYS A 200 12.59 -22.23 18.46
CA LYS A 200 13.98 -22.43 18.06
C LYS A 200 14.78 -23.07 19.20
N ARG A 201 15.74 -23.93 18.82
CA ARG A 201 16.66 -24.52 19.79
C ARG A 201 17.46 -23.41 20.49
N ILE A 202 17.41 -23.41 21.82
CA ILE A 202 18.14 -22.49 22.71
C ILE A 202 19.12 -23.26 23.57
N SER A 203 20.35 -22.79 23.74
CA SER A 203 21.34 -23.44 24.59
C SER A 203 21.09 -23.19 26.08
N GLU A 204 21.47 -24.14 26.92
CA GLU A 204 21.32 -24.01 28.38
C GLU A 204 22.01 -22.77 28.96
N ASN A 205 23.20 -22.45 28.45
CA ASN A 205 23.90 -21.23 28.88
C ASN A 205 23.11 -19.97 28.55
N ARG A 206 22.47 -19.92 27.39
CA ARG A 206 21.61 -18.80 27.02
C ARG A 206 20.34 -18.74 27.87
N VAL A 207 19.74 -19.86 28.17
CA VAL A 207 18.59 -19.94 29.10
C VAL A 207 18.99 -19.42 30.48
N GLY A 208 20.14 -19.88 31.04
CA GLY A 208 20.67 -19.40 32.30
C GLY A 208 20.89 -17.88 32.32
N ASN A 209 21.61 -17.36 31.35
CA ASN A 209 21.89 -15.94 31.25
C ASN A 209 20.62 -15.08 31.13
N LEU A 210 19.61 -15.56 30.37
CA LEU A 210 18.34 -14.85 30.25
C LEU A 210 17.54 -14.93 31.56
N THR A 211 17.60 -16.04 32.29
CA THR A 211 16.95 -16.18 33.59
C THR A 211 17.55 -15.20 34.61
N GLU A 212 18.87 -15.18 34.75
CA GLU A 212 19.55 -14.25 35.64
C GLU A 212 19.22 -12.80 35.31
N LYS A 213 19.30 -12.45 34.02
CA LYS A 213 18.97 -11.10 33.52
C LYS A 213 17.52 -10.73 33.83
N LEU A 214 16.56 -11.63 33.57
CA LEU A 214 15.15 -11.39 33.80
C LEU A 214 14.87 -11.15 35.31
N VAL A 215 15.42 -11.98 36.18
CA VAL A 215 15.33 -11.80 37.63
C VAL A 215 15.98 -10.50 38.09
N GLY A 216 17.15 -10.16 37.56
CA GLY A 216 17.80 -8.87 37.81
C GLY A 216 16.94 -7.68 37.46
N LEU A 217 16.36 -7.68 36.25
CA LEU A 217 15.43 -6.62 35.78
C LEU A 217 14.18 -6.57 36.68
N ALA A 218 13.59 -7.70 37.06
CA ALA A 218 12.42 -7.73 37.90
C ALA A 218 12.69 -7.18 39.32
N LYS A 219 13.87 -7.44 39.89
CA LYS A 219 14.29 -6.89 41.20
C LYS A 219 14.52 -5.39 41.16
N GLN A 220 14.99 -4.84 40.03
CA GLN A 220 15.21 -3.41 39.86
C GLN A 220 13.93 -2.64 39.50
N SER A 221 12.91 -3.35 38.99
CA SER A 221 11.68 -2.74 38.54
C SER A 221 10.80 -2.28 39.71
N TYR A 222 10.09 -1.17 39.48
CA TYR A 222 9.00 -0.70 40.31
C TYR A 222 7.71 -0.66 39.52
N ALA A 223 6.86 -1.68 39.64
CA ALA A 223 5.61 -1.74 38.90
C ALA A 223 4.60 -0.69 39.40
N GLY A 224 4.05 0.10 38.49
CA GLY A 224 3.01 1.08 38.75
C GLY A 224 1.60 0.47 38.89
N ILE A 225 1.49 -0.87 38.76
CA ILE A 225 0.22 -1.62 38.84
C ILE A 225 0.35 -2.81 39.74
N SER A 226 -0.79 -3.29 40.29
CA SER A 226 -0.87 -4.54 41.02
C SER A 226 -0.84 -5.75 40.09
N LYS A 227 -0.51 -6.92 40.62
CA LYS A 227 -0.53 -8.22 39.91
C LYS A 227 -1.89 -8.53 39.26
N THR A 228 -2.98 -8.08 39.87
CA THR A 228 -4.36 -8.33 39.42
C THR A 228 -4.96 -7.17 38.60
N SER A 229 -4.14 -6.20 38.22
CA SER A 229 -4.61 -5.07 37.42
C SER A 229 -5.13 -5.53 36.05
N PRO A 230 -6.23 -4.95 35.54
CA PRO A 230 -6.69 -5.21 34.16
C PRO A 230 -5.63 -4.91 33.08
N MET A 231 -4.66 -4.03 33.34
CA MET A 231 -3.54 -3.76 32.43
C MET A 231 -2.65 -4.98 32.20
N VAL A 232 -2.64 -5.96 33.11
CA VAL A 232 -1.93 -7.24 32.92
C VAL A 232 -2.53 -8.00 31.74
N GLU A 233 -3.85 -8.03 31.62
CA GLU A 233 -4.53 -8.67 30.48
C GLU A 233 -4.30 -7.88 29.17
N GLU A 234 -4.21 -6.55 29.22
CA GLU A 234 -3.87 -5.73 28.06
C GLU A 234 -2.45 -6.07 27.53
N VAL A 235 -1.46 -6.20 28.44
CA VAL A 235 -0.09 -6.61 28.05
C VAL A 235 -0.11 -7.97 27.36
N LYS A 236 -0.78 -8.97 27.95
CA LYS A 236 -0.87 -10.32 27.38
C LYS A 236 -1.56 -10.29 26.01
N TYR A 237 -2.68 -9.61 25.92
CA TYR A 237 -3.45 -9.48 24.70
C TYR A 237 -2.63 -8.85 23.57
N ASP A 238 -2.00 -7.69 23.81
CA ASP A 238 -1.21 -7.01 22.80
C ASP A 238 0.03 -7.80 22.36
N ALA A 239 0.67 -8.52 23.29
CA ALA A 239 1.80 -9.39 22.98
C ALA A 239 1.38 -10.59 22.10
N GLN A 240 0.28 -11.25 22.42
CA GLN A 240 -0.27 -12.36 21.62
C GLN A 240 -0.77 -11.88 20.25
N GLU A 241 -1.43 -10.71 20.21
CA GLU A 241 -1.90 -10.10 18.97
C GLU A 241 -0.74 -9.75 18.03
N LEU A 242 0.41 -9.29 18.55
CA LEU A 242 1.62 -9.07 17.76
C LEU A 242 2.15 -10.35 17.12
N ILE A 243 2.12 -11.46 17.82
CA ILE A 243 2.50 -12.76 17.26
C ILE A 243 1.53 -13.14 16.13
N ARG A 244 0.22 -13.05 16.38
CA ARG A 244 -0.83 -13.38 15.41
C ARG A 244 -0.72 -12.52 14.13
N LEU A 245 -0.58 -11.20 14.29
CA LEU A 245 -0.47 -10.26 13.18
C LEU A 245 0.80 -10.49 12.36
N THR A 246 1.93 -10.79 13.05
CA THR A 246 3.20 -11.04 12.36
C THR A 246 3.15 -12.33 11.55
N ASN A 247 2.60 -13.40 12.10
CA ASN A 247 2.42 -14.66 11.40
C ASN A 247 1.46 -14.51 10.21
N ARG A 248 0.35 -13.75 10.38
CA ARG A 248 -0.58 -13.49 9.28
C ARG A 248 0.08 -12.67 8.18
N ARG A 249 0.87 -11.65 8.52
CA ARG A 249 1.59 -10.85 7.55
C ARG A 249 2.58 -11.69 6.74
N GLU A 250 3.28 -12.63 7.39
CA GLU A 250 4.19 -13.54 6.68
C GLU A 250 3.43 -14.46 5.71
N GLN A 251 2.30 -15.03 6.13
CA GLN A 251 1.45 -15.82 5.24
C GLN A 251 0.98 -15.02 4.00
N VAL A 252 0.59 -13.77 4.20
CA VAL A 252 0.18 -12.88 3.09
C VAL A 252 1.37 -12.57 2.17
N LEU A 253 2.58 -12.44 2.71
CA LEU A 253 3.78 -12.27 1.89
C LEU A 253 4.05 -13.50 1.02
N GLN A 254 3.91 -14.70 1.56
CA GLN A 254 4.08 -15.93 0.78
C GLN A 254 3.03 -16.06 -0.33
N GLN A 255 1.78 -15.63 -0.08
CA GLN A 255 0.74 -15.56 -1.12
C GLN A 255 1.09 -14.54 -2.20
N LEU A 256 1.61 -13.37 -1.83
CA LEU A 256 2.07 -12.35 -2.77
C LEU A 256 3.20 -12.88 -3.67
N ILE A 257 4.19 -13.57 -3.09
CA ILE A 257 5.31 -14.16 -3.81
C ILE A 257 4.81 -15.21 -4.81
N ALA A 258 3.95 -16.13 -4.35
CA ALA A 258 3.41 -17.19 -5.20
C ALA A 258 2.64 -16.66 -6.42
N LEU A 259 1.91 -15.53 -6.26
CA LEU A 259 1.21 -14.88 -7.37
C LEU A 259 2.15 -14.09 -8.29
N ALA A 260 3.23 -13.52 -7.75
CA ALA A 260 4.15 -12.69 -8.52
C ALA A 260 5.23 -13.52 -9.25
N GLU A 261 5.63 -14.67 -8.71
CA GLU A 261 6.73 -15.50 -9.24
C GLU A 261 6.59 -15.87 -10.73
N PRO A 262 5.39 -16.19 -11.25
CA PRO A 262 5.19 -16.45 -12.68
C PRO A 262 5.38 -15.23 -13.58
N LEU A 263 5.30 -14.01 -13.02
CA LEU A 263 5.38 -12.76 -13.79
C LEU A 263 6.84 -12.42 -14.13
N PRO A 264 7.16 -12.13 -15.40
CA PRO A 264 8.53 -11.80 -15.79
C PRO A 264 9.11 -10.60 -15.02
N GLU A 265 8.29 -9.58 -14.75
CA GLU A 265 8.68 -8.38 -14.01
C GLU A 265 9.11 -8.67 -12.57
N TYR A 266 8.66 -9.74 -11.95
CA TYR A 266 9.08 -10.09 -10.60
C TYR A 266 10.58 -10.39 -10.54
N LYS A 267 11.09 -11.26 -11.42
CA LYS A 267 12.51 -11.58 -11.53
C LYS A 267 13.35 -10.37 -11.95
N ILE A 268 12.80 -9.54 -12.84
CA ILE A 268 13.46 -8.31 -13.29
C ILE A 268 13.61 -7.33 -12.12
N LEU A 269 12.58 -7.13 -11.31
CA LEU A 269 12.66 -6.25 -10.14
C LEU A 269 13.65 -6.78 -9.09
N LEU A 270 13.66 -8.07 -8.81
CA LEU A 270 14.60 -8.69 -7.88
C LEU A 270 16.07 -8.57 -8.32
N SER A 271 16.32 -8.42 -9.63
CA SER A 271 17.69 -8.22 -10.14
C SER A 271 18.26 -6.84 -9.80
N ILE A 272 17.42 -5.86 -9.41
CA ILE A 272 17.88 -4.53 -9.00
C ILE A 272 18.34 -4.59 -7.54
N PRO A 273 19.61 -4.23 -7.22
CA PRO A 273 20.12 -4.25 -5.86
C PRO A 273 19.25 -3.46 -4.88
N GLY A 274 18.89 -4.05 -3.74
CA GLY A 274 18.05 -3.44 -2.72
C GLY A 274 16.55 -3.62 -2.93
N ILE A 275 16.10 -4.27 -4.00
CA ILE A 275 14.71 -4.71 -4.19
C ILE A 275 14.61 -6.18 -3.78
N ALA A 276 14.00 -6.43 -2.62
CA ALA A 276 13.66 -7.76 -2.12
C ALA A 276 12.21 -8.12 -2.48
N GLU A 277 11.82 -9.38 -2.22
CA GLU A 277 10.52 -9.95 -2.54
C GLU A 277 9.34 -9.07 -2.11
N THR A 278 9.35 -8.60 -0.86
CA THR A 278 8.29 -7.70 -0.33
C THR A 278 8.17 -6.41 -1.15
N THR A 279 9.31 -5.85 -1.58
CA THR A 279 9.32 -4.60 -2.35
C THR A 279 8.88 -4.86 -3.78
N ALA A 280 9.36 -5.93 -4.42
CA ALA A 280 9.00 -6.31 -5.78
C ALA A 280 7.49 -6.58 -5.90
N THR A 281 6.93 -7.44 -5.02
CA THR A 281 5.49 -7.76 -5.00
C THR A 281 4.63 -6.53 -4.74
N SER A 282 5.07 -5.64 -3.84
CA SER A 282 4.36 -4.38 -3.55
C SER A 282 4.40 -3.40 -4.73
N ILE A 283 5.52 -3.30 -5.45
CA ILE A 283 5.61 -2.48 -6.67
C ILE A 283 4.66 -3.01 -7.74
N ILE A 284 4.66 -4.31 -8.00
CA ILE A 284 3.76 -4.93 -8.98
C ILE A 284 2.29 -4.72 -8.57
N GLY A 285 1.95 -4.96 -7.31
CA GLY A 285 0.59 -4.77 -6.81
C GLY A 285 0.09 -3.32 -6.95
N GLU A 286 0.94 -2.33 -6.70
CA GLU A 286 0.53 -0.92 -6.77
C GLU A 286 0.57 -0.32 -8.18
N LEU A 287 1.49 -0.75 -9.03
CA LEU A 287 1.59 -0.27 -10.41
C LEU A 287 0.74 -1.09 -11.39
N GLY A 288 0.46 -2.35 -11.07
CA GLY A 288 -0.15 -3.30 -11.99
C GLY A 288 0.77 -3.63 -13.17
N ASP A 289 0.20 -4.05 -14.30
CA ASP A 289 0.99 -4.25 -15.51
C ASP A 289 1.61 -2.92 -15.98
N ILE A 290 2.91 -2.86 -15.87
CA ILE A 290 3.67 -1.63 -16.21
C ILE A 290 3.64 -1.36 -17.73
N ARG A 291 3.35 -2.37 -18.56
CA ARG A 291 3.30 -2.26 -20.03
C ARG A 291 2.09 -1.45 -20.51
N ARG A 292 1.08 -1.26 -19.66
CA ARG A 292 -0.08 -0.37 -19.95
C ARG A 292 0.30 1.09 -20.06
N PHE A 293 1.42 1.50 -19.50
CA PHE A 293 1.92 2.87 -19.58
C PHE A 293 2.72 3.06 -20.87
N LYS A 294 2.47 4.17 -21.57
CA LYS A 294 3.20 4.50 -22.81
C LYS A 294 4.61 5.02 -22.58
N SER A 295 4.92 5.44 -21.35
CA SER A 295 6.23 5.98 -20.97
C SER A 295 6.42 5.98 -19.46
N ALA A 296 7.68 6.03 -19.03
CA ALA A 296 8.04 6.21 -17.61
C ALA A 296 7.43 7.49 -16.99
N ASN A 297 7.22 8.55 -17.79
CA ASN A 297 6.59 9.77 -17.31
C ASN A 297 5.12 9.58 -16.92
N GLN A 298 4.38 8.69 -17.61
CA GLN A 298 3.01 8.35 -17.19
C GLN A 298 2.99 7.65 -15.84
N ILE A 299 4.01 6.83 -15.52
CA ILE A 299 4.15 6.21 -14.20
C ILE A 299 4.44 7.30 -13.15
N ASN A 300 5.30 8.27 -13.45
CA ASN A 300 5.56 9.41 -12.55
C ASN A 300 4.27 10.17 -12.21
N ALA A 301 3.44 10.45 -13.22
CA ALA A 301 2.13 11.08 -13.03
C ALA A 301 1.17 10.18 -12.23
N PHE A 302 1.13 8.87 -12.54
CA PHE A 302 0.29 7.90 -11.84
C PHE A 302 0.60 7.81 -10.34
N ILE A 303 1.87 7.91 -9.95
CA ILE A 303 2.27 7.93 -8.54
C ILE A 303 2.30 9.35 -7.93
N GLY A 304 2.14 10.40 -8.76
CA GLY A 304 2.07 11.79 -8.32
C GLY A 304 3.40 12.38 -7.87
N ILE A 305 4.49 12.04 -8.56
CA ILE A 305 5.81 12.67 -8.37
C ILE A 305 6.20 13.61 -9.50
N ASP A 306 5.34 13.79 -10.49
CA ASP A 306 5.46 14.84 -11.50
C ASP A 306 5.53 16.21 -10.83
N LEU A 307 6.32 17.12 -11.41
CA LEU A 307 6.50 18.46 -10.87
C LEU A 307 5.32 19.36 -11.27
N LYS A 308 4.86 20.14 -10.32
CA LYS A 308 3.90 21.21 -10.58
C LYS A 308 4.69 22.47 -10.90
N HIS A 309 4.68 22.88 -12.17
CA HIS A 309 5.13 24.20 -12.59
C HIS A 309 4.02 25.21 -12.41
N TYR A 310 4.33 26.31 -11.79
CA TYR A 310 3.49 27.49 -11.75
C TYR A 310 4.34 28.70 -12.11
N GLU A 311 4.07 29.27 -13.26
CA GLU A 311 4.72 30.46 -13.78
C GLU A 311 3.64 31.46 -14.16
N SER A 312 3.75 32.70 -13.70
CA SER A 312 2.82 33.77 -14.03
C SER A 312 3.59 35.09 -14.08
N GLY A 313 3.86 35.56 -15.29
CA GLY A 313 4.73 36.71 -15.52
C GLY A 313 6.14 36.45 -14.97
N ASP A 314 6.67 37.39 -14.19
CA ASP A 314 7.99 37.25 -13.53
C ASP A 314 8.01 36.37 -12.28
N PHE A 315 6.86 35.83 -11.86
CA PHE A 315 6.75 34.99 -10.66
C PHE A 315 6.98 33.52 -11.00
N LEU A 316 8.10 32.98 -10.52
CA LEU A 316 8.41 31.54 -10.52
C LEU A 316 8.00 30.93 -9.20
N GLY A 317 6.93 30.14 -9.20
CA GLY A 317 6.49 29.40 -8.03
C GLY A 317 7.46 28.29 -7.66
N GLN A 318 7.55 27.96 -6.37
CA GLN A 318 8.37 26.85 -5.88
C GLN A 318 7.87 25.52 -6.46
N GLU A 319 8.75 24.76 -7.09
CA GLU A 319 8.42 23.45 -7.65
C GLU A 319 8.13 22.42 -6.56
N HIS A 320 6.98 21.81 -6.64
CA HIS A 320 6.56 20.72 -5.76
C HIS A 320 6.01 19.55 -6.56
N ILE A 321 6.18 18.33 -6.05
CA ILE A 321 5.50 17.17 -6.61
C ILE A 321 3.97 17.34 -6.47
N THR A 322 3.22 16.89 -7.49
CA THR A 322 1.75 17.07 -7.51
C THR A 322 1.04 16.35 -6.39
N LYS A 323 1.59 15.23 -5.89
CA LYS A 323 0.98 14.30 -4.92
C LYS A 323 -0.41 13.78 -5.34
N ARG A 324 -0.80 14.01 -6.60
CA ARG A 324 -2.05 13.57 -7.21
C ARG A 324 -1.82 12.19 -7.80
N GLY A 325 -2.12 11.14 -7.11
CA GLY A 325 -1.87 9.79 -7.62
C GLY A 325 -1.74 8.79 -6.48
N ASN A 326 -1.20 7.62 -6.78
CA ASN A 326 -1.11 6.52 -5.84
C ASN A 326 -0.11 6.81 -4.69
N PRO A 327 -0.57 7.13 -3.46
CA PRO A 327 0.31 7.45 -2.33
C PRO A 327 1.06 6.23 -1.81
N TYR A 328 0.52 5.03 -2.00
CA TYR A 328 1.14 3.79 -1.54
C TYR A 328 2.32 3.41 -2.43
N ALA A 329 2.16 3.48 -3.75
CA ALA A 329 3.27 3.30 -4.69
C ALA A 329 4.39 4.30 -4.40
N ARG A 330 4.05 5.58 -4.15
CA ARG A 330 5.00 6.62 -3.79
C ARG A 330 5.75 6.29 -2.48
N LYS A 331 5.05 5.80 -1.43
CA LYS A 331 5.63 5.38 -0.15
C LYS A 331 6.60 4.21 -0.33
N ILE A 332 6.22 3.21 -1.14
CA ILE A 332 7.03 2.02 -1.42
C ILE A 332 8.31 2.43 -2.16
N LEU A 333 8.18 3.18 -3.25
CA LEU A 333 9.32 3.63 -4.04
C LEU A 333 10.25 4.56 -3.26
N TYR A 334 9.70 5.39 -2.36
CA TYR A 334 10.50 6.22 -1.47
C TYR A 334 11.40 5.37 -0.54
N LYS A 335 10.84 4.34 0.10
CA LYS A 335 11.61 3.39 0.91
C LYS A 335 12.60 2.58 0.07
N CYS A 336 12.20 2.22 -1.15
CA CYS A 336 13.03 1.44 -2.07
C CYS A 336 14.36 2.17 -2.36
N ILE A 337 14.36 3.50 -2.56
CA ILE A 337 15.62 4.25 -2.78
C ILE A 337 16.57 4.11 -1.58
N HIS A 338 16.07 4.15 -0.35
CA HIS A 338 16.92 3.97 0.83
C HIS A 338 17.48 2.55 0.94
N ASN A 339 16.65 1.54 0.57
CA ASN A 339 17.13 0.15 0.53
C ASN A 339 18.21 -0.04 -0.54
N ILE A 340 18.03 0.55 -1.73
CA ILE A 340 19.02 0.54 -2.82
C ILE A 340 20.32 1.21 -2.37
N ALA A 341 20.25 2.37 -1.71
CA ALA A 341 21.41 3.06 -1.19
C ALA A 341 22.14 2.23 -0.11
N SER A 342 21.42 1.52 0.74
CA SER A 342 22.02 0.62 1.73
C SER A 342 22.67 -0.60 1.08
N ALA A 343 21.98 -1.25 0.12
CA ALA A 343 22.49 -2.43 -0.57
C ALA A 343 23.70 -2.14 -1.47
N SER A 344 23.86 -0.89 -1.93
CA SER A 344 24.95 -0.49 -2.83
C SER A 344 26.35 -0.61 -2.21
N HIS A 345 26.45 -0.73 -0.89
CA HIS A 345 27.74 -1.01 -0.21
C HIS A 345 28.32 -2.39 -0.55
N THR A 346 27.45 -3.35 -0.92
CA THR A 346 27.86 -4.70 -1.34
C THR A 346 27.58 -4.98 -2.81
N ASN A 347 26.49 -4.43 -3.34
CA ASN A 347 26.05 -4.64 -4.72
C ASN A 347 25.90 -3.29 -5.43
N PRO A 348 26.84 -2.86 -6.26
CA PRO A 348 26.80 -1.56 -6.92
C PRO A 348 25.54 -1.29 -7.71
N CYS A 349 25.00 -0.07 -7.65
CA CYS A 349 23.79 0.32 -8.33
C CYS A 349 23.83 1.79 -8.78
N HIS A 350 23.69 2.03 -10.08
CA HIS A 350 23.76 3.40 -10.65
C HIS A 350 22.68 4.34 -10.11
N ILE A 351 21.60 3.79 -9.54
CA ILE A 351 20.54 4.58 -8.88
C ILE A 351 21.05 5.10 -7.54
N ALA A 352 21.80 4.28 -6.80
CA ALA A 352 22.45 4.69 -5.57
C ALA A 352 23.57 5.71 -5.84
N ASP A 353 24.36 5.50 -6.89
CA ASP A 353 25.43 6.45 -7.29
C ASP A 353 24.83 7.82 -7.59
N PHE A 354 23.70 7.85 -8.32
CA PHE A 354 22.99 9.09 -8.61
C PHE A 354 22.44 9.75 -7.34
N TYR A 355 21.87 8.97 -6.43
CA TYR A 355 21.34 9.47 -5.15
C TYR A 355 22.47 10.10 -4.31
N GLU A 356 23.58 9.41 -4.13
CA GLU A 356 24.72 9.88 -3.34
C GLU A 356 25.42 11.08 -4.01
N LYS A 357 25.57 11.08 -5.34
CA LYS A 357 26.12 12.22 -6.09
C LYS A 357 25.27 13.47 -5.84
N ARG A 358 23.95 13.38 -5.98
CA ARG A 358 23.05 14.52 -5.74
C ARG A 358 23.11 15.01 -4.30
N LYS A 359 23.21 14.11 -3.34
CA LYS A 359 23.29 14.44 -1.92
C LYS A 359 24.60 15.20 -1.58
N ARG A 360 25.72 14.77 -2.17
CA ARG A 360 27.03 15.44 -1.98
C ARG A 360 27.10 16.81 -2.64
N GLN A 361 26.47 16.97 -3.80
CA GLN A 361 26.51 18.23 -4.58
C GLN A 361 25.49 19.27 -4.12
N SER A 362 24.57 18.91 -3.23
CA SER A 362 23.48 19.79 -2.81
C SER A 362 23.80 20.48 -1.50
N GLN A 363 23.42 21.76 -1.40
CA GLN A 363 23.41 22.51 -0.14
C GLN A 363 22.14 22.25 0.69
N ILE A 364 21.17 21.49 0.15
CA ILE A 364 19.91 21.17 0.80
C ILE A 364 20.14 20.05 1.82
N THR A 365 19.86 20.29 3.09
CA THR A 365 19.96 19.30 4.17
C THR A 365 18.91 18.19 4.11
N SER A 366 17.75 18.46 3.49
CA SER A 366 16.68 17.48 3.34
C SER A 366 17.00 16.45 2.25
N THR A 367 16.88 15.16 2.59
CA THR A 367 17.07 14.06 1.62
C THR A 367 15.89 13.89 0.65
N LYS A 368 14.72 14.47 0.95
CA LYS A 368 13.47 14.28 0.17
C LYS A 368 13.62 14.62 -1.32
N PRO A 369 14.16 15.78 -1.74
CA PRO A 369 14.32 16.09 -3.17
C PRO A 369 15.22 15.09 -3.89
N HIS A 370 16.31 14.64 -3.24
CA HIS A 370 17.25 13.68 -3.81
C HIS A 370 16.60 12.30 -3.98
N THR A 371 15.81 11.88 -2.99
CA THR A 371 15.05 10.62 -3.06
C THR A 371 14.03 10.67 -4.21
N ILE A 372 13.26 11.76 -4.36
CA ILE A 372 12.30 11.91 -5.46
C ILE A 372 12.98 11.86 -6.83
N ALA A 373 14.09 12.58 -7.01
CA ALA A 373 14.86 12.52 -8.26
C ALA A 373 15.37 11.10 -8.56
N SER A 374 15.76 10.35 -7.53
CA SER A 374 16.21 8.96 -7.67
C SER A 374 15.06 8.01 -7.98
N ILE A 375 13.83 8.29 -7.51
CA ILE A 375 12.63 7.53 -7.90
C ILE A 375 12.37 7.69 -9.40
N HIS A 376 12.51 8.89 -9.97
CA HIS A 376 12.39 9.09 -11.42
C HIS A 376 13.40 8.22 -12.20
N ARG A 377 14.62 8.09 -11.69
CA ARG A 377 15.63 7.24 -12.31
C ARG A 377 15.28 5.77 -12.17
N LEU A 378 14.87 5.33 -10.99
CA LEU A 378 14.41 3.95 -10.73
C LEU A 378 13.25 3.59 -11.68
N ILE A 379 12.24 4.44 -11.81
CA ILE A 379 11.08 4.18 -12.68
C ILE A 379 11.51 4.05 -14.14
N ARG A 380 12.40 4.90 -14.65
CA ARG A 380 12.94 4.75 -16.01
C ARG A 380 13.66 3.45 -16.19
N THR A 381 14.46 3.05 -15.22
CA THR A 381 15.18 1.77 -15.24
C THR A 381 14.22 0.59 -15.22
N MET A 382 13.27 0.53 -14.27
CA MET A 382 12.27 -0.53 -14.21
C MET A 382 11.45 -0.63 -15.50
N TYR A 383 10.98 0.52 -16.01
CA TYR A 383 10.21 0.57 -17.24
C TYR A 383 11.01 0.00 -18.43
N TYR A 384 12.26 0.44 -18.59
CA TYR A 384 13.14 -0.07 -19.66
C TYR A 384 13.38 -1.57 -19.54
N LEU A 385 13.75 -2.05 -18.35
CA LEU A 385 14.05 -3.48 -18.11
C LEU A 385 12.84 -4.37 -18.39
N ILE A 386 11.64 -3.97 -17.93
CA ILE A 386 10.40 -4.74 -18.12
C ILE A 386 9.97 -4.73 -19.58
N MET A 387 10.02 -3.57 -20.26
CA MET A 387 9.64 -3.46 -21.67
C MET A 387 10.54 -4.29 -22.60
N HIS A 388 11.82 -4.47 -22.22
CA HIS A 388 12.78 -5.24 -23.00
C HIS A 388 13.06 -6.65 -22.45
N ASN A 389 12.36 -7.04 -21.39
CA ASN A 389 12.55 -8.31 -20.68
C ASN A 389 14.03 -8.59 -20.32
N LYS A 390 14.70 -7.59 -19.73
CA LYS A 390 16.13 -7.65 -19.36
C LYS A 390 16.29 -7.60 -17.84
N LEU A 391 17.27 -8.34 -17.35
CA LEU A 391 17.73 -8.20 -15.96
C LEU A 391 18.60 -6.96 -15.82
N TYR A 392 18.70 -6.45 -14.58
CA TYR A 392 19.55 -5.33 -14.26
C TYR A 392 21.03 -5.72 -14.37
N ASP A 393 21.82 -4.88 -15.05
CA ASP A 393 23.27 -5.01 -15.16
C ASP A 393 23.91 -3.65 -14.90
N TYR A 394 24.75 -3.58 -13.86
CA TYR A 394 25.42 -2.34 -13.47
C TYR A 394 26.44 -1.88 -14.50
N SER A 395 27.15 -2.80 -15.17
CA SER A 395 28.16 -2.47 -16.17
C SER A 395 27.58 -1.71 -17.37
N LEU A 396 26.38 -2.11 -17.80
CA LEU A 396 25.66 -1.44 -18.88
C LEU A 396 25.07 -0.09 -18.46
N ALA A 397 24.75 0.06 -17.17
CA ALA A 397 24.13 1.26 -16.64
C ALA A 397 25.13 2.42 -16.41
N GLN A 398 26.42 2.15 -16.35
CA GLN A 398 27.48 3.17 -16.20
C GLN A 398 27.78 3.94 -17.50
N SER A 399 27.44 3.36 -18.65
CA SER A 399 27.75 3.94 -19.97
C SER A 399 26.74 5.01 -20.44
N HIS A 400 25.80 5.38 -19.58
CA HIS A 400 24.77 6.40 -19.80
C HIS A 400 24.66 7.30 -18.56
#